data_aea528a61538ec852c8aac9f17348b1e
#
_entry.id   aea528a61538ec852c8aac9f17348b1e
#
_cell.length_a   1.000
_cell.length_b   1.000
_cell.length_c   1.000
_cell.angle_alpha   90.00
_cell.angle_beta   90.00
_cell.angle_gamma   90.00
#
_symmetry.space_group_name_H-M   'P 1'
#
loop_
_entity.id
_entity.type
_entity.pdbx_description
1 polymer ?
#
loop_
_entity_poly.entity_id
_entity_poly.type
_entity_poly.pdbx_seq_one_letter_code
_entity_poly.pdbx_strand_id
1 'polypeptide(L)'
;MRVIQSQGVHHITLVGADKQTSIDFWEGLLGMPFVFEQPNLDRPEENHIYFDPGDGRLITIFTNENREAKDHSERTSTDPGAVHHIAFAVSQATFMQVTERLDERGIEHQIRDRGFMDSAYFEDPLGLLIELASYRFEPPHGFTHADVLAEAHKLRMERDDYNIAPVHLADAIEILTKRRLEWQQTHSPSSSPASTT
;
A
#
# COMPACT_ATOMS: atom_id res chain seq x y z
N MET A 1 -11.67 23.12 17.22
CA MET A 1 -12.18 21.75 17.52
C MET A 1 -10.96 20.85 17.68
N ARG A 2 -10.93 19.98 18.70
CA ARG A 2 -9.82 19.00 18.87
C ARG A 2 -10.02 17.84 17.89
N VAL A 3 -8.94 17.38 17.27
CA VAL A 3 -8.96 16.23 16.35
C VAL A 3 -8.56 14.95 17.08
N ILE A 4 -9.08 13.82 16.60
CA ILE A 4 -8.60 12.50 17.01
C ILE A 4 -7.43 12.18 16.09
N GLN A 5 -6.22 12.07 16.67
CA GLN A 5 -5.01 11.82 15.89
C GLN A 5 -4.83 10.32 15.65
N SER A 6 -5.11 9.89 14.42
CA SER A 6 -4.75 8.53 13.97
C SER A 6 -3.24 8.44 13.74
N GLN A 7 -2.66 7.27 14.06
CA GLN A 7 -1.25 6.95 13.82
C GLN A 7 -1.06 6.00 12.62
N GLY A 8 -2.10 5.81 11.82
CA GLY A 8 -2.09 4.96 10.64
C GLY A 8 -3.07 3.79 10.74
N VAL A 9 -3.02 2.90 9.76
CA VAL A 9 -3.81 1.67 9.76
C VAL A 9 -3.23 0.71 10.81
N HIS A 10 -4.10 0.13 11.65
CA HIS A 10 -3.71 -0.91 12.60
C HIS A 10 -3.86 -2.29 11.95
N HIS A 11 -5.03 -2.59 11.42
CA HIS A 11 -5.33 -3.79 10.64
C HIS A 11 -6.51 -3.53 9.71
N ILE A 12 -6.66 -4.42 8.73
CA ILE A 12 -7.83 -4.47 7.84
C ILE A 12 -8.46 -5.84 8.02
N THR A 13 -9.75 -5.88 8.37
CA THR A 13 -10.49 -7.14 8.53
C THR A 13 -11.41 -7.36 7.34
N LEU A 14 -11.27 -8.53 6.73
CA LEU A 14 -12.05 -8.96 5.57
C LEU A 14 -13.00 -10.09 5.96
N VAL A 15 -14.01 -10.34 5.13
CA VAL A 15 -14.90 -11.48 5.25
C VAL A 15 -14.48 -12.52 4.23
N GLY A 16 -13.95 -13.64 4.70
CA GLY A 16 -13.53 -14.77 3.89
C GLY A 16 -14.56 -15.89 3.82
N ALA A 17 -14.30 -16.88 2.96
CA ALA A 17 -14.99 -18.17 2.96
C ALA A 17 -14.27 -19.13 3.94
N ASP A 18 -13.77 -20.27 3.44
CA ASP A 18 -12.99 -21.21 4.24
C ASP A 18 -11.56 -20.69 4.52
N LYS A 19 -10.92 -21.29 5.51
CA LYS A 19 -9.57 -20.93 5.95
C LYS A 19 -8.52 -21.22 4.87
N GLN A 20 -8.62 -22.38 4.18
CA GLN A 20 -7.59 -22.82 3.24
C GLN A 20 -7.50 -21.87 2.03
N THR A 21 -8.64 -21.47 1.47
CA THR A 21 -8.69 -20.47 0.38
C THR A 21 -7.97 -19.18 0.77
N SER A 22 -8.14 -18.72 2.00
CA SER A 22 -7.44 -17.52 2.49
C SER A 22 -5.93 -17.74 2.63
N ILE A 23 -5.48 -18.89 3.14
CA ILE A 23 -4.05 -19.22 3.27
C ILE A 23 -3.40 -19.31 1.88
N ASP A 24 -4.02 -20.03 0.95
CA ASP A 24 -3.47 -20.23 -0.40
C ASP A 24 -3.29 -18.89 -1.14
N PHE A 25 -4.17 -17.94 -0.90
CA PHE A 25 -4.06 -16.62 -1.51
C PHE A 25 -3.08 -15.70 -0.77
N TRP A 26 -3.32 -15.44 0.52
CA TRP A 26 -2.55 -14.42 1.25
C TRP A 26 -1.11 -14.86 1.54
N GLU A 27 -0.90 -16.10 1.95
CA GLU A 27 0.44 -16.64 2.15
C GLU A 27 1.02 -17.22 0.84
N GLY A 28 0.24 -18.05 0.14
CA GLY A 28 0.73 -18.80 -1.02
C GLY A 28 0.98 -17.95 -2.26
N LEU A 29 0.16 -16.94 -2.55
CA LEU A 29 0.34 -16.04 -3.70
C LEU A 29 1.06 -14.75 -3.30
N LEU A 30 0.57 -14.06 -2.27
CA LEU A 30 1.07 -12.73 -1.89
C LEU A 30 2.30 -12.79 -0.97
N GLY A 31 2.64 -13.98 -0.43
CA GLY A 31 3.80 -14.16 0.44
C GLY A 31 3.66 -13.48 1.80
N MET A 32 2.44 -13.29 2.29
CA MET A 32 2.14 -12.75 3.61
C MET A 32 2.02 -13.89 4.61
N PRO A 33 2.99 -14.10 5.53
CA PRO A 33 2.95 -15.23 6.44
C PRO A 33 1.68 -15.28 7.28
N PHE A 34 1.11 -16.46 7.43
CA PHE A 34 0.08 -16.72 8.42
C PHE A 34 0.70 -16.59 9.83
N VAL A 35 0.08 -15.77 10.68
CA VAL A 35 0.61 -15.44 12.01
C VAL A 35 -0.04 -16.30 13.09
N PHE A 36 -1.35 -16.26 13.18
CA PHE A 36 -2.15 -17.05 14.14
C PHE A 36 -3.63 -17.02 13.78
N GLU A 37 -4.39 -17.82 14.50
CA GLU A 37 -5.85 -17.81 14.47
C GLU A 37 -6.46 -17.90 15.87
N GLN A 38 -7.67 -17.45 15.99
CA GLN A 38 -8.52 -17.66 17.16
C GLN A 38 -9.99 -17.66 16.75
N PRO A 39 -10.89 -18.20 17.58
CA PRO A 39 -12.34 -18.03 17.34
C PRO A 39 -12.72 -16.55 17.29
N ASN A 40 -13.68 -16.19 16.43
CA ASN A 40 -14.28 -14.86 16.48
C ASN A 40 -15.09 -14.75 17.78
N LEU A 41 -14.73 -13.79 18.63
CA LEU A 41 -15.34 -13.64 19.97
C LEU A 41 -16.80 -13.19 19.91
N ASP A 42 -17.21 -12.52 18.82
CA ASP A 42 -18.58 -12.05 18.62
C ASP A 42 -19.44 -13.07 17.88
N ARG A 43 -18.81 -13.98 17.10
CA ARG A 43 -19.44 -15.03 16.30
C ARG A 43 -18.63 -16.31 16.37
N PRO A 44 -18.91 -17.18 17.37
CA PRO A 44 -18.09 -18.38 17.62
C PRO A 44 -18.07 -19.41 16.47
N GLU A 45 -18.98 -19.30 15.51
CA GLU A 45 -19.00 -20.11 14.28
C GLU A 45 -17.97 -19.66 13.23
N GLU A 46 -17.28 -18.55 13.47
CA GLU A 46 -16.24 -18.02 12.61
C GLU A 46 -14.88 -18.11 13.31
N ASN A 47 -13.82 -18.33 12.52
CA ASN A 47 -12.45 -18.12 12.94
C ASN A 47 -11.95 -16.75 12.48
N HIS A 48 -11.04 -16.17 13.26
CA HIS A 48 -10.35 -14.94 12.95
C HIS A 48 -8.87 -15.28 12.69
N ILE A 49 -8.45 -15.23 11.44
CA ILE A 49 -7.10 -15.55 11.00
C ILE A 49 -6.34 -14.27 10.65
N TYR A 50 -5.00 -14.30 10.80
CA TYR A 50 -4.14 -13.12 10.72
C TYR A 50 -2.93 -13.37 9.84
N PHE A 51 -2.63 -12.40 8.95
CA PHE A 51 -1.48 -12.41 8.05
C PHE A 51 -0.63 -11.15 8.25
N ASP A 52 0.69 -11.27 8.05
CA ASP A 52 1.65 -10.17 8.13
C ASP A 52 2.04 -9.70 6.73
N PRO A 53 1.60 -8.51 6.28
CA PRO A 53 2.04 -7.92 5.01
C PRO A 53 3.47 -7.36 5.05
N GLY A 54 4.16 -7.43 6.19
CA GLY A 54 5.56 -7.02 6.32
C GLY A 54 5.77 -5.53 6.64
N ASP A 55 4.72 -4.79 6.95
CA ASP A 55 4.77 -3.35 7.26
C ASP A 55 4.44 -3.01 8.72
N GLY A 56 4.32 -4.05 9.57
CA GLY A 56 3.96 -3.95 10.99
C GLY A 56 2.47 -3.77 11.25
N ARG A 57 1.62 -3.97 10.22
CA ARG A 57 0.17 -4.03 10.32
C ARG A 57 -0.29 -5.46 10.06
N LEU A 58 -1.60 -5.69 10.09
CA LEU A 58 -2.14 -7.02 9.86
C LEU A 58 -3.27 -6.96 8.83
N ILE A 59 -3.33 -7.98 7.99
CA ILE A 59 -4.53 -8.33 7.25
C ILE A 59 -5.19 -9.45 8.03
N THR A 60 -6.47 -9.30 8.33
CA THR A 60 -7.20 -10.29 9.12
C THR A 60 -8.45 -10.73 8.38
N ILE A 61 -8.88 -11.96 8.59
CA ILE A 61 -10.01 -12.52 7.85
C ILE A 61 -10.91 -13.30 8.82
N PHE A 62 -12.20 -13.02 8.77
CA PHE A 62 -13.20 -13.87 9.37
C PHE A 62 -13.54 -15.01 8.42
N THR A 63 -13.13 -16.24 8.75
CA THR A 63 -13.41 -17.43 7.96
C THR A 63 -14.53 -18.26 8.56
N ASN A 64 -15.26 -18.97 7.70
CA ASN A 64 -16.30 -19.90 8.10
C ASN A 64 -16.39 -21.01 7.04
N GLU A 65 -16.11 -22.25 7.44
CA GLU A 65 -16.06 -23.42 6.55
C GLU A 65 -17.41 -23.74 5.88
N ASN A 66 -18.50 -23.21 6.42
CA ASN A 66 -19.85 -23.37 5.85
C ASN A 66 -20.27 -22.19 4.96
N ARG A 67 -19.41 -21.17 4.80
CA ARG A 67 -19.71 -20.00 3.98
C ARG A 67 -19.28 -20.25 2.55
N GLU A 68 -20.25 -20.37 1.66
CA GLU A 68 -19.98 -20.47 0.23
C GLU A 68 -19.45 -19.14 -0.33
N ALA A 69 -18.46 -19.25 -1.20
CA ALA A 69 -18.00 -18.11 -2.00
C ALA A 69 -19.10 -17.72 -2.98
N LYS A 70 -19.47 -16.44 -3.01
CA LYS A 70 -20.41 -15.92 -4.01
C LYS A 70 -19.72 -15.74 -5.36
N ASP A 71 -20.50 -15.78 -6.44
CA ASP A 71 -20.02 -15.42 -7.76
C ASP A 71 -19.48 -13.97 -7.74
N HIS A 72 -18.33 -13.74 -8.39
CA HIS A 72 -17.65 -12.45 -8.45
C HIS A 72 -18.57 -11.34 -9.02
N SER A 73 -19.42 -11.68 -9.99
CA SER A 73 -20.35 -10.73 -10.61
C SER A 73 -21.39 -10.15 -9.63
N GLU A 74 -21.60 -10.77 -8.48
CA GLU A 74 -22.64 -10.35 -7.52
C GLU A 74 -22.10 -9.41 -6.40
N ARG A 75 -20.78 -9.11 -6.37
CA ARG A 75 -20.13 -8.53 -5.18
C ARG A 75 -19.60 -7.13 -5.29
N THR A 76 -19.42 -6.60 -6.50
CA THR A 76 -18.88 -5.26 -6.68
C THR A 76 -19.89 -4.21 -6.25
N SER A 77 -19.75 -3.71 -5.01
CA SER A 77 -20.42 -2.48 -4.60
C SER A 77 -19.56 -1.28 -5.02
N THR A 78 -20.13 -0.38 -5.83
CA THR A 78 -19.57 0.94 -6.13
C THR A 78 -20.22 2.03 -5.29
N ASP A 79 -21.01 1.65 -4.31
CA ASP A 79 -21.73 2.58 -3.44
C ASP A 79 -20.76 3.37 -2.55
N PRO A 80 -21.08 4.61 -2.22
CA PRO A 80 -20.29 5.39 -1.28
C PRO A 80 -20.11 4.65 0.06
N GLY A 81 -18.85 4.53 0.52
CA GLY A 81 -18.50 3.77 1.71
C GLY A 81 -18.03 2.34 1.46
N ALA A 82 -18.18 1.81 0.25
CA ALA A 82 -17.58 0.53 -0.12
C ALA A 82 -16.06 0.63 -0.27
N VAL A 83 -15.35 -0.46 0.01
CA VAL A 83 -13.93 -0.60 -0.33
C VAL A 83 -13.82 -0.93 -1.82
N HIS A 84 -13.19 -0.06 -2.60
CA HIS A 84 -12.99 -0.30 -4.03
C HIS A 84 -11.88 -1.34 -4.26
N HIS A 85 -10.73 -1.18 -3.63
CA HIS A 85 -9.60 -2.11 -3.67
C HIS A 85 -8.69 -1.91 -2.46
N ILE A 86 -7.78 -2.86 -2.24
CA ILE A 86 -6.67 -2.72 -1.29
C ILE A 86 -5.38 -2.76 -2.10
N ALA A 87 -4.53 -1.74 -1.92
CA ALA A 87 -3.24 -1.66 -2.58
C ALA A 87 -2.10 -2.04 -1.62
N PHE A 88 -1.20 -2.91 -2.11
CA PHE A 88 0.02 -3.32 -1.44
C PHE A 88 1.24 -2.84 -2.21
N ALA A 89 2.20 -2.30 -1.49
CA ALA A 89 3.46 -1.86 -2.08
C ALA A 89 4.34 -3.05 -2.44
N VAL A 90 4.92 -3.02 -3.63
CA VAL A 90 5.97 -3.94 -4.06
C VAL A 90 7.17 -3.17 -4.58
N SER A 91 8.36 -3.78 -4.52
CA SER A 91 9.53 -3.19 -5.16
C SER A 91 9.35 -3.16 -6.68
N GLN A 92 10.05 -2.26 -7.36
CA GLN A 92 10.01 -2.20 -8.82
C GLN A 92 10.52 -3.51 -9.44
N ALA A 93 11.53 -4.15 -8.84
CA ALA A 93 12.02 -5.44 -9.28
C ALA A 93 10.97 -6.55 -9.16
N THR A 94 10.18 -6.55 -8.07
CA THR A 94 9.05 -7.47 -7.90
C THR A 94 7.95 -7.15 -8.92
N PHE A 95 7.63 -5.87 -9.11
CA PHE A 95 6.59 -5.44 -10.05
C PHE A 95 6.88 -5.92 -11.49
N MET A 96 8.13 -5.87 -11.93
CA MET A 96 8.54 -6.37 -13.25
C MET A 96 8.25 -7.86 -13.45
N GLN A 97 8.07 -8.63 -12.38
CA GLN A 97 7.78 -10.06 -12.40
C GLN A 97 6.29 -10.38 -12.13
N VAL A 98 5.50 -9.37 -11.74
CA VAL A 98 4.09 -9.59 -11.31
C VAL A 98 3.27 -10.23 -12.42
N THR A 99 3.33 -9.69 -13.63
CA THR A 99 2.58 -10.22 -14.79
C THR A 99 2.90 -11.69 -15.05
N GLU A 100 4.19 -12.04 -15.15
CA GLU A 100 4.62 -13.42 -15.39
C GLU A 100 4.11 -14.36 -14.28
N ARG A 101 4.22 -13.94 -13.01
CA ARG A 101 3.78 -14.73 -11.86
C ARG A 101 2.27 -14.92 -11.76
N LEU A 102 1.49 -13.93 -12.21
CA LEU A 102 0.04 -14.04 -12.29
C LEU A 102 -0.38 -14.92 -13.48
N ASP A 103 0.29 -14.79 -14.64
CA ASP A 103 0.06 -15.61 -15.82
C ASP A 103 0.34 -17.09 -15.55
N GLU A 104 1.44 -17.41 -14.86
CA GLU A 104 1.78 -18.78 -14.44
C GLU A 104 0.69 -19.45 -13.59
N ARG A 105 -0.12 -18.64 -12.92
CA ARG A 105 -1.24 -19.09 -12.07
C ARG A 105 -2.60 -18.98 -12.74
N GLY A 106 -2.64 -18.48 -13.99
CA GLY A 106 -3.88 -18.27 -14.72
C GLY A 106 -4.77 -17.18 -14.09
N ILE A 107 -4.20 -16.21 -13.38
CA ILE A 107 -4.92 -15.12 -12.73
C ILE A 107 -5.06 -13.96 -13.71
N GLU A 108 -6.30 -13.62 -14.07
CA GLU A 108 -6.60 -12.45 -14.89
C GLU A 108 -6.18 -11.17 -14.17
N HIS A 109 -5.48 -10.28 -14.89
CA HIS A 109 -4.97 -9.05 -14.31
C HIS A 109 -4.89 -7.90 -15.31
N GLN A 110 -4.76 -6.68 -14.82
CA GLN A 110 -4.61 -5.48 -15.62
C GLN A 110 -3.46 -4.62 -15.11
N ILE A 111 -2.58 -4.21 -16.03
CA ILE A 111 -1.49 -3.27 -15.71
C ILE A 111 -1.93 -1.84 -16.07
N ARG A 112 -1.65 -0.90 -15.19
CA ARG A 112 -1.94 0.53 -15.39
C ARG A 112 -0.73 1.38 -15.03
N ASP A 113 -0.39 2.29 -15.93
CA ASP A 113 0.52 3.41 -15.68
C ASP A 113 -0.27 4.54 -15.01
N ARG A 114 0.14 4.95 -13.80
CA ARG A 114 -0.47 6.06 -13.05
C ARG A 114 0.41 7.33 -13.08
N GLY A 115 1.48 7.35 -13.89
CA GLY A 115 2.44 8.44 -13.99
C GLY A 115 3.49 8.40 -12.89
N PHE A 116 3.11 8.37 -11.64
CA PHE A 116 4.01 8.34 -10.48
C PHE A 116 4.21 6.92 -9.91
N MET A 117 3.41 5.95 -10.33
CA MET A 117 3.52 4.54 -9.95
C MET A 117 3.01 3.63 -11.07
N ASP A 118 3.43 2.39 -11.04
CA ASP A 118 2.89 1.29 -11.81
C ASP A 118 1.97 0.47 -10.94
N SER A 119 0.84 0.02 -11.49
CA SER A 119 -0.19 -0.72 -10.77
C SER A 119 -0.60 -1.97 -11.52
N ALA A 120 -0.68 -3.10 -10.82
CA ALA A 120 -1.26 -4.36 -11.31
C ALA A 120 -2.51 -4.67 -10.50
N TYR A 121 -3.63 -4.83 -11.19
CA TYR A 121 -4.94 -5.11 -10.59
C TYR A 121 -5.37 -6.52 -10.92
N PHE A 122 -5.82 -7.27 -9.92
CA PHE A 122 -6.40 -8.60 -10.04
C PHE A 122 -7.34 -8.86 -8.85
N GLU A 123 -8.16 -9.89 -8.93
CA GLU A 123 -9.09 -10.22 -7.86
C GLU A 123 -8.56 -11.37 -7.00
N ASP A 124 -8.88 -11.32 -5.71
CA ASP A 124 -8.73 -12.46 -4.83
C ASP A 124 -9.79 -13.54 -5.16
N PRO A 125 -9.69 -14.78 -4.64
CA PRO A 125 -10.66 -15.84 -4.91
C PRO A 125 -12.09 -15.48 -4.51
N LEU A 126 -12.27 -14.42 -3.76
CA LEU A 126 -13.56 -13.97 -3.24
C LEU A 126 -14.07 -12.69 -3.94
N GLY A 127 -13.38 -12.18 -4.96
CA GLY A 127 -13.76 -11.01 -5.74
C GLY A 127 -13.42 -9.67 -5.10
N LEU A 128 -12.50 -9.65 -4.13
CA LEU A 128 -11.90 -8.40 -3.67
C LEU A 128 -10.83 -7.94 -4.67
N LEU A 129 -10.96 -6.73 -5.17
CA LEU A 129 -9.96 -6.16 -6.05
C LEU A 129 -8.68 -5.83 -5.25
N ILE A 130 -7.57 -6.41 -5.69
CA ILE A 130 -6.23 -6.20 -5.16
C ILE A 130 -5.43 -5.37 -6.15
N GLU A 131 -4.63 -4.45 -5.63
CA GLU A 131 -3.64 -3.71 -6.39
C GLU A 131 -2.25 -4.00 -5.83
N LEU A 132 -1.31 -4.36 -6.71
CA LEU A 132 0.12 -4.29 -6.39
C LEU A 132 0.68 -3.02 -7.02
N ALA A 133 1.22 -2.14 -6.20
CA ALA A 133 1.69 -0.82 -6.63
C ALA A 133 3.20 -0.65 -6.40
N SER A 134 3.89 -0.09 -7.38
CA SER A 134 5.31 0.25 -7.27
C SER A 134 5.53 1.70 -7.65
N TYR A 135 6.11 2.50 -6.74
CA TYR A 135 6.48 3.87 -7.05
C TYR A 135 7.64 3.92 -8.05
N ARG A 136 7.60 4.92 -8.95
CA ARG A 136 8.65 5.20 -9.94
C ARG A 136 9.72 6.17 -9.43
N PHE A 137 9.70 6.49 -8.17
CA PHE A 137 10.62 7.43 -7.53
C PHE A 137 10.89 7.02 -6.10
N GLU A 138 12.02 7.49 -5.59
CA GLU A 138 12.40 7.37 -4.19
C GLU A 138 12.38 8.75 -3.53
N PRO A 139 11.80 8.92 -2.35
CA PRO A 139 11.82 10.19 -1.66
C PRO A 139 13.24 10.50 -1.15
N PRO A 140 13.64 11.77 -1.13
CA PRO A 140 14.92 12.16 -0.54
C PRO A 140 14.91 11.86 0.96
N HIS A 141 16.06 11.58 1.51
CA HIS A 141 16.20 11.21 2.92
C HIS A 141 15.52 12.22 3.86
N GLY A 142 14.68 11.72 4.77
CA GLY A 142 13.92 12.53 5.74
C GLY A 142 12.53 12.92 5.25
N PHE A 143 12.15 12.53 4.03
CA PHE A 143 10.82 12.73 3.46
C PHE A 143 10.18 11.39 3.11
N THR A 144 8.86 11.40 2.99
CA THR A 144 8.03 10.26 2.59
C THR A 144 7.59 10.40 1.13
N HIS A 145 7.06 9.32 0.54
CA HIS A 145 6.41 9.37 -0.77
C HIS A 145 5.27 10.42 -0.77
N ALA A 146 4.51 10.51 0.33
CA ALA A 146 3.43 11.48 0.47
C ALA A 146 3.93 12.94 0.41
N ASP A 147 5.11 13.24 0.98
CA ASP A 147 5.70 14.58 0.91
C ASP A 147 6.07 14.95 -0.53
N VAL A 148 6.69 14.01 -1.27
CA VAL A 148 7.03 14.21 -2.69
C VAL A 148 5.77 14.41 -3.52
N LEU A 149 4.74 13.57 -3.33
CA LEU A 149 3.48 13.68 -4.07
C LEU A 149 2.75 14.98 -3.76
N ALA A 150 2.76 15.44 -2.50
CA ALA A 150 2.16 16.71 -2.11
C ALA A 150 2.85 17.91 -2.79
N GLU A 151 4.19 17.90 -2.88
CA GLU A 151 4.94 18.96 -3.56
C GLU A 151 4.77 18.86 -5.09
N ALA A 152 4.82 17.66 -5.68
CA ALA A 152 4.55 17.43 -7.09
C ALA A 152 3.14 17.87 -7.50
N HIS A 153 2.13 17.65 -6.62
CA HIS A 153 0.77 18.13 -6.85
C HIS A 153 0.69 19.66 -6.94
N LYS A 154 1.41 20.39 -6.08
CA LYS A 154 1.46 21.87 -6.16
C LYS A 154 2.03 22.32 -7.51
N LEU A 155 3.18 21.74 -7.92
CA LEU A 155 3.79 22.05 -9.20
C LEU A 155 2.86 21.74 -10.38
N ARG A 156 2.17 20.61 -10.33
CA ARG A 156 1.15 20.25 -11.33
C ARG A 156 0.05 21.30 -11.42
N MET A 157 -0.48 21.74 -10.26
CA MET A 157 -1.53 22.77 -10.21
C MET A 157 -1.05 24.12 -10.72
N GLU A 158 0.17 24.52 -10.40
CA GLU A 158 0.78 25.79 -10.88
C GLU A 158 0.97 25.79 -12.40
N ARG A 159 1.20 24.62 -13.01
CA ARG A 159 1.37 24.44 -14.46
C ARG A 159 0.09 24.15 -15.22
N ASP A 160 -1.04 24.00 -14.51
CA ASP A 160 -2.34 23.61 -15.06
C ASP A 160 -2.29 22.26 -15.80
N ASP A 161 -1.43 21.33 -15.35
CA ASP A 161 -1.29 20.00 -15.92
C ASP A 161 -2.39 19.06 -15.38
N TYR A 162 -2.85 18.13 -16.23
CA TYR A 162 -3.93 17.21 -15.89
C TYR A 162 -3.54 16.21 -14.79
N ASN A 163 -2.35 15.63 -14.87
CA ASN A 163 -1.85 14.61 -13.94
C ASN A 163 -0.41 14.87 -13.52
N ILE A 164 0.03 14.21 -12.44
CA ILE A 164 1.43 14.24 -12.02
C ILE A 164 2.27 13.46 -13.04
N ALA A 165 3.20 14.16 -13.69
CA ALA A 165 4.15 13.60 -14.64
C ALA A 165 5.56 13.48 -14.01
N PRO A 166 6.49 12.74 -14.61
CA PRO A 166 7.84 12.58 -14.09
C PRO A 166 8.59 13.90 -13.81
N VAL A 167 8.33 14.96 -14.59
CA VAL A 167 8.92 16.27 -14.35
C VAL A 167 8.50 16.88 -13.01
N HIS A 168 7.24 16.71 -12.62
CA HIS A 168 6.77 17.21 -11.32
C HIS A 168 7.40 16.47 -10.14
N LEU A 169 7.66 15.17 -10.31
CA LEU A 169 8.35 14.37 -9.30
C LEU A 169 9.81 14.79 -9.16
N ALA A 170 10.51 14.96 -10.29
CA ALA A 170 11.91 15.39 -10.29
C ALA A 170 12.07 16.76 -9.62
N ASP A 171 11.25 17.74 -10.00
CA ASP A 171 11.28 19.09 -9.42
C ASP A 171 10.91 19.08 -7.93
N ALA A 172 9.92 18.26 -7.52
CA ALA A 172 9.53 18.10 -6.12
C ALA A 172 10.68 17.53 -5.28
N ILE A 173 11.35 16.49 -5.78
CA ILE A 173 12.53 15.89 -5.12
C ILE A 173 13.64 16.92 -4.97
N GLU A 174 13.91 17.73 -6.00
CA GLU A 174 14.91 18.78 -5.94
C GLU A 174 14.57 19.84 -4.88
N ILE A 175 13.32 20.31 -4.85
CA ILE A 175 12.84 21.30 -3.85
C ILE A 175 12.98 20.75 -2.42
N LEU A 176 12.54 19.52 -2.17
CA LEU A 176 12.62 18.91 -0.85
C LEU A 176 14.08 18.69 -0.43
N THR A 177 14.95 18.29 -1.36
CA THR A 177 16.38 18.12 -1.09
C THR A 177 17.03 19.46 -0.70
N LYS A 178 16.75 20.55 -1.41
CA LYS A 178 17.25 21.91 -1.08
C LYS A 178 16.76 22.33 0.31
N ARG A 179 15.48 22.17 0.60
CA ARG A 179 14.88 22.52 1.91
C ARG A 179 15.57 21.79 3.06
N ARG A 180 15.94 20.53 2.86
CA ARG A 180 16.68 19.75 3.86
C ARG A 180 18.10 20.28 4.07
N LEU A 181 18.83 20.58 2.99
CA LEU A 181 20.19 21.14 3.07
C LEU A 181 20.22 22.48 3.79
N GLU A 182 19.28 23.36 3.51
CA GLU A 182 19.11 24.64 4.20
C GLU A 182 18.85 24.44 5.70
N TRP A 183 17.98 23.49 6.05
CA TRP A 183 17.73 23.17 7.45
C TRP A 183 18.97 22.65 8.17
N GLN A 184 19.75 21.78 7.54
CA GLN A 184 21.00 21.27 8.11
C GLN A 184 22.03 22.37 8.33
N GLN A 185 22.18 23.31 7.38
CA GLN A 185 23.10 24.44 7.51
C GLN A 185 22.74 25.38 8.68
N THR A 186 21.46 25.57 8.91
CA THR A 186 20.97 26.45 9.98
C THR A 186 20.98 25.79 11.37
N HIS A 187 21.02 24.46 11.45
CA HIS A 187 20.91 23.69 12.72
C HIS A 187 22.12 22.80 13.00
N SER A 188 23.18 22.83 12.20
CA SER A 188 24.43 22.15 12.53
C SER A 188 25.13 22.87 13.69
N PRO A 189 25.57 22.13 14.75
CA PRO A 189 26.35 22.77 15.79
C PRO A 189 27.63 23.36 15.18
N SER A 190 27.87 24.64 15.44
CA SER A 190 29.10 25.29 15.06
C SER A 190 30.28 24.50 15.66
N SER A 191 31.18 23.97 14.84
CA SER A 191 32.45 23.43 15.29
C SER A 191 33.22 24.57 15.97
N SER A 192 33.22 24.64 17.29
CA SER A 192 34.11 25.52 18.02
C SER A 192 35.55 25.17 17.62
N PRO A 193 36.38 26.14 17.24
CA PRO A 193 37.79 25.87 16.99
C PRO A 193 38.40 25.36 18.28
N ALA A 194 39.09 24.21 18.21
CA ALA A 194 39.89 23.70 19.30
C ALA A 194 40.88 24.80 19.71
N SER A 195 40.76 25.26 20.95
CA SER A 195 41.74 26.13 21.57
C SER A 195 43.05 25.35 21.74
N THR A 196 44.01 25.57 20.87
CA THR A 196 45.41 25.17 21.08
C THR A 196 45.96 26.04 22.19
N THR A 197 46.22 25.45 23.32
CA THR A 197 47.19 25.90 24.35
C THR A 197 48.30 24.89 24.43
#